data_7f8ef72b14e3eb5d7600cd51e3a219c0
#
_entry.id   7f8ef72b14e3eb5d7600cd51e3a219c0
#
_cell.length_a   1.000
_cell.length_b   1.000
_cell.length_c   1.000
_cell.angle_alpha   90.00
_cell.angle_beta   90.00
_cell.angle_gamma   90.00
#
_symmetry.space_group_name_H-M   'P 1'
#
loop_
_entity.id
_entity.type
_entity.pdbx_description
1 polymer ?
#
loop_
_entity_poly.entity_id
_entity_poly.type
_entity_poly.pdbx_seq_one_letter_code
_entity_poly.pdbx_strand_id
1 'polypeptide(L)'
;MKKLSSIDECGPDRAFIVEGQNVQFDYTPRSSELLICFDNLSLVDSGFPRAPWLSKYGASLGCSILGVQAYTKDLYRTTNVHEMLEGLRSLGFYEEFDKIVVTGGSMGAFAAPCFAPLIPGAVVLAFSPQSTLNTDLVPQERRFAPARRNLDWVTPPYHDANANLNKISKALVIYDPYLPEDKAQCSRLII
;
A
#
# COMPACT_ATOMS: atom_id res chain seq x y z
N MET A 1 -13.43 -5.62 -17.61
CA MET A 1 -12.14 -4.97 -17.31
C MET A 1 -11.07 -5.63 -18.17
N LYS A 2 -10.19 -4.85 -18.81
CA LYS A 2 -9.15 -5.40 -19.71
C LYS A 2 -7.93 -5.76 -18.87
N LYS A 3 -7.43 -6.99 -19.00
CA LYS A 3 -6.10 -7.37 -18.48
C LYS A 3 -5.05 -6.85 -19.46
N LEU A 4 -4.10 -6.07 -18.96
CA LEU A 4 -3.02 -5.48 -19.75
C LEU A 4 -1.75 -6.33 -19.61
N SER A 5 -0.91 -6.30 -20.62
CA SER A 5 0.36 -7.04 -20.63
C SER A 5 1.50 -6.25 -19.97
N SER A 6 1.38 -4.92 -19.91
CA SER A 6 2.40 -4.02 -19.38
C SER A 6 1.77 -2.81 -18.69
N ILE A 7 2.51 -2.25 -17.74
CA ILE A 7 2.18 -0.98 -17.09
C ILE A 7 2.13 0.19 -18.09
N ASP A 8 2.90 0.11 -19.18
CA ASP A 8 2.94 1.13 -20.23
C ASP A 8 1.63 1.28 -21.00
N GLU A 9 0.70 0.33 -20.86
CA GLU A 9 -0.63 0.38 -21.45
C GLU A 9 -1.67 1.03 -20.50
N CYS A 10 -1.29 1.36 -19.26
CA CYS A 10 -2.19 1.91 -18.26
C CYS A 10 -2.52 3.37 -18.56
N GLY A 11 -3.75 3.76 -18.27
CA GLY A 11 -4.21 5.15 -18.39
C GLY A 11 -5.37 5.42 -17.45
N PRO A 12 -5.60 6.70 -17.06
CA PRO A 12 -6.60 7.09 -16.06
C PRO A 12 -8.04 6.95 -16.56
N ASP A 13 -8.26 6.94 -17.88
CA ASP A 13 -9.61 7.00 -18.46
C ASP A 13 -10.34 5.66 -18.51
N ARG A 14 -9.64 4.54 -18.33
CA ARG A 14 -10.22 3.21 -18.49
C ARG A 14 -9.75 2.23 -17.42
N ALA A 15 -10.68 1.35 -17.02
CA ALA A 15 -10.39 0.26 -16.10
C ALA A 15 -9.38 -0.72 -16.69
N PHE A 16 -8.41 -1.15 -15.85
CA PHE A 16 -7.41 -2.14 -16.21
C PHE A 16 -7.07 -3.08 -15.05
N ILE A 17 -6.51 -4.24 -15.40
CA ILE A 17 -5.73 -5.06 -14.50
C ILE A 17 -4.36 -5.27 -15.15
N VAL A 18 -3.29 -5.10 -14.36
CA VAL A 18 -1.93 -5.44 -14.76
C VAL A 18 -1.24 -6.22 -13.65
N GLU A 19 -0.60 -7.32 -14.02
CA GLU A 19 0.11 -8.19 -13.08
C GLU A 19 1.58 -7.81 -12.99
N GLY A 20 2.09 -7.81 -11.76
CA GLY A 20 3.49 -7.70 -11.43
C GLY A 20 4.02 -8.95 -10.72
N GLN A 21 5.22 -8.84 -10.14
CA GLN A 21 5.78 -9.89 -9.31
C GLN A 21 5.06 -9.94 -7.96
N ASN A 22 4.38 -11.03 -7.67
CA ASN A 22 3.61 -11.28 -6.43
C ASN A 22 2.55 -10.21 -6.10
N VAL A 23 2.10 -9.44 -7.10
CA VAL A 23 1.12 -8.36 -6.94
C VAL A 23 0.36 -8.15 -8.25
N GLN A 24 -0.85 -7.62 -8.18
CA GLN A 24 -1.52 -7.01 -9.34
C GLN A 24 -2.07 -5.63 -8.97
N PHE A 25 -2.17 -4.77 -9.97
CA PHE A 25 -2.94 -3.52 -9.91
C PHE A 25 -4.30 -3.74 -10.57
N ASP A 26 -5.35 -3.34 -9.87
CA ASP A 26 -6.74 -3.38 -10.33
C ASP A 26 -7.30 -1.96 -10.26
N TYR A 27 -7.44 -1.31 -11.41
CA TYR A 27 -7.89 0.07 -11.49
C TYR A 27 -9.30 0.20 -12.05
N THR A 28 -10.11 1.02 -11.39
CA THR A 28 -11.45 1.41 -11.84
C THR A 28 -11.61 2.93 -11.77
N PRO A 29 -11.75 3.63 -12.93
CA PRO A 29 -11.96 5.08 -12.98
C PRO A 29 -13.38 5.47 -12.52
N ARG A 30 -13.51 6.66 -11.88
CA ARG A 30 -14.79 7.28 -11.52
C ARG A 30 -14.73 8.80 -11.50
N SER A 31 -13.70 9.37 -10.88
CA SER A 31 -13.53 10.82 -10.72
C SER A 31 -12.07 11.21 -10.64
N SER A 32 -11.80 12.51 -10.48
CA SER A 32 -10.46 13.05 -10.23
C SER A 32 -9.96 12.85 -8.78
N GLU A 33 -10.67 12.12 -7.94
CA GLU A 33 -10.21 11.69 -6.62
C GLU A 33 -9.80 10.22 -6.67
N LEU A 34 -8.54 9.91 -6.35
CA LEU A 34 -7.99 8.56 -6.41
C LEU A 34 -7.78 7.99 -5.01
N LEU A 35 -8.30 6.78 -4.79
CA LEU A 35 -8.04 5.96 -3.61
C LEU A 35 -7.15 4.78 -4.01
N ILE A 36 -5.91 4.77 -3.54
CA ILE A 36 -4.98 3.66 -3.71
C ILE A 36 -5.04 2.77 -2.48
N CYS A 37 -5.48 1.53 -2.66
CA CYS A 37 -5.78 0.61 -1.56
C CYS A 37 -4.82 -0.57 -1.57
N PHE A 38 -4.01 -0.72 -0.52
CA PHE A 38 -3.17 -1.89 -0.30
C PHE A 38 -3.93 -2.97 0.47
N ASP A 39 -3.87 -4.22 0.03
CA ASP A 39 -4.50 -5.36 0.70
C ASP A 39 -3.93 -5.60 2.10
N ASN A 40 -4.77 -6.13 2.98
CA ASN A 40 -4.35 -6.70 4.27
C ASN A 40 -4.09 -8.21 4.17
N LEU A 41 -3.54 -8.80 5.24
CA LEU A 41 -3.21 -10.24 5.26
C LEU A 41 -4.39 -11.16 5.01
N SER A 42 -5.59 -10.81 5.49
CA SER A 42 -6.77 -11.68 5.39
C SER A 42 -7.30 -11.78 3.97
N LEU A 43 -7.15 -10.72 3.17
CA LEU A 43 -7.57 -10.73 1.76
C LEU A 43 -6.72 -11.66 0.89
N VAL A 44 -5.45 -11.84 1.22
CA VAL A 44 -4.56 -12.77 0.48
C VAL A 44 -5.13 -14.19 0.45
N ASP A 45 -5.75 -14.64 1.57
CA ASP A 45 -6.36 -15.97 1.67
C ASP A 45 -7.64 -16.12 0.83
N SER A 46 -8.25 -15.02 0.39
CA SER A 46 -9.49 -15.07 -0.38
C SER A 46 -9.31 -15.52 -1.83
N GLY A 47 -8.06 -15.59 -2.30
CA GLY A 47 -7.75 -15.95 -3.69
C GLY A 47 -8.15 -14.88 -4.70
N PHE A 48 -8.10 -15.25 -5.99
CA PHE A 48 -8.48 -14.39 -7.11
C PHE A 48 -9.55 -15.07 -7.99
N PRO A 49 -10.46 -14.31 -8.67
CA PRO A 49 -10.56 -12.84 -8.62
C PRO A 49 -11.23 -12.35 -7.33
N ARG A 50 -10.79 -11.20 -6.83
CA ARG A 50 -11.42 -10.51 -5.70
C ARG A 50 -11.42 -9.00 -5.92
N ALA A 51 -12.38 -8.31 -5.27
CA ALA A 51 -12.40 -6.85 -5.27
C ALA A 51 -11.26 -6.28 -4.40
N PRO A 52 -10.65 -5.14 -4.78
CA PRO A 52 -9.67 -4.45 -3.96
C PRO A 52 -10.21 -4.09 -2.57
N TRP A 53 -9.33 -4.04 -1.57
CA TRP A 53 -9.69 -3.58 -0.23
C TRP A 53 -10.32 -2.19 -0.30
N LEU A 54 -11.36 -1.95 0.50
CA LEU A 54 -12.16 -0.70 0.49
C LEU A 54 -12.80 -0.31 -0.85
N SER A 55 -12.80 -1.16 -1.88
CA SER A 55 -13.36 -0.80 -3.19
C SER A 55 -14.84 -0.39 -3.14
N LYS A 56 -15.66 -1.07 -2.31
CA LYS A 56 -17.06 -0.72 -2.12
C LYS A 56 -17.22 0.64 -1.45
N TYR A 57 -16.39 0.94 -0.46
CA TYR A 57 -16.39 2.21 0.25
C TYR A 57 -15.95 3.36 -0.67
N GLY A 58 -14.81 3.21 -1.35
CA GLY A 58 -14.35 4.20 -2.33
C GLY A 58 -15.36 4.45 -3.44
N ALA A 59 -16.02 3.38 -3.93
CA ALA A 59 -17.10 3.51 -4.91
C ALA A 59 -18.30 4.31 -4.38
N SER A 60 -18.69 4.13 -3.12
CA SER A 60 -19.78 4.91 -2.49
C SER A 60 -19.45 6.39 -2.33
N LEU A 61 -18.15 6.74 -2.29
CA LEU A 61 -17.65 8.11 -2.29
C LEU A 61 -17.43 8.69 -3.69
N GLY A 62 -17.63 7.88 -4.74
CA GLY A 62 -17.38 8.29 -6.12
C GLY A 62 -15.91 8.32 -6.54
N CYS A 63 -14.99 7.83 -5.71
CA CYS A 63 -13.55 7.85 -6.00
C CYS A 63 -13.16 6.84 -7.08
N SER A 64 -12.20 7.20 -7.93
CA SER A 64 -11.40 6.24 -8.70
C SER A 64 -10.61 5.34 -7.74
N ILE A 65 -10.43 4.07 -8.07
CA ILE A 65 -9.81 3.10 -7.18
C ILE A 65 -8.67 2.39 -7.89
N LEU A 66 -7.49 2.41 -7.28
CA LEU A 66 -6.36 1.56 -7.65
C LEU A 66 -6.10 0.56 -6.52
N GLY A 67 -6.52 -0.67 -6.70
CA GLY A 67 -6.23 -1.76 -5.79
C GLY A 67 -4.82 -2.32 -6.03
N VAL A 68 -4.00 -2.32 -5.00
CA VAL A 68 -2.69 -2.99 -4.98
C VAL A 68 -2.87 -4.31 -4.25
N GLN A 69 -3.12 -5.37 -5.03
CA GLN A 69 -3.56 -6.65 -4.52
C GLN A 69 -2.40 -7.66 -4.46
N ALA A 70 -2.05 -8.08 -3.25
CA ALA A 70 -0.93 -9.01 -3.03
C ALA A 70 -1.33 -10.47 -3.29
N TYR A 71 -0.42 -11.27 -3.89
CA TYR A 71 -0.56 -12.71 -4.00
C TYR A 71 0.01 -13.46 -2.80
N THR A 72 0.86 -12.80 -2.00
CA THR A 72 1.60 -13.39 -0.89
C THR A 72 1.50 -12.56 0.39
N LYS A 73 1.64 -13.21 1.55
CA LYS A 73 1.63 -12.57 2.88
C LYS A 73 3.03 -12.10 3.28
N ASP A 74 3.65 -11.29 2.45
CA ASP A 74 5.05 -10.90 2.56
C ASP A 74 5.26 -9.41 2.93
N LEU A 75 4.21 -8.72 3.32
CA LEU A 75 4.21 -7.28 3.58
C LEU A 75 4.79 -6.47 2.41
N TYR A 76 4.52 -6.91 1.18
CA TYR A 76 5.03 -6.32 -0.07
C TYR A 76 6.56 -6.29 -0.18
N ARG A 77 7.28 -7.15 0.58
CA ARG A 77 8.75 -7.20 0.58
C ARG A 77 9.34 -7.93 -0.63
N THR A 78 8.56 -8.82 -1.27
CA THR A 78 9.01 -9.61 -2.43
C THR A 78 8.32 -9.19 -3.74
N THR A 79 7.66 -8.03 -3.74
CA THR A 79 6.92 -7.51 -4.90
C THR A 79 7.74 -6.47 -5.67
N ASN A 80 7.32 -6.22 -6.91
CA ASN A 80 7.81 -5.08 -7.70
C ASN A 80 6.84 -3.88 -7.69
N VAL A 81 6.09 -3.69 -6.61
CA VAL A 81 5.14 -2.56 -6.46
C VAL A 81 5.78 -1.22 -6.76
N HIS A 82 7.02 -1.00 -6.28
CA HIS A 82 7.73 0.27 -6.50
C HIS A 82 7.95 0.55 -8.00
N GLU A 83 8.38 -0.46 -8.77
CA GLU A 83 8.56 -0.32 -10.22
C GLU A 83 7.23 -0.01 -10.93
N MET A 84 6.16 -0.68 -10.52
CA MET A 84 4.83 -0.45 -11.09
C MET A 84 4.29 0.94 -10.76
N LEU A 85 4.49 1.44 -9.53
CA LEU A 85 4.08 2.80 -9.14
C LEU A 85 4.92 3.86 -9.86
N GLU A 86 6.23 3.65 -10.00
CA GLU A 86 7.11 4.52 -10.79
C GLU A 86 6.75 4.50 -12.28
N GLY A 87 6.37 3.35 -12.82
CA GLY A 87 5.84 3.22 -14.18
C GLY A 87 4.59 4.08 -14.38
N LEU A 88 3.60 3.99 -13.50
CA LEU A 88 2.40 4.86 -13.54
C LEU A 88 2.78 6.35 -13.43
N ARG A 89 3.73 6.69 -12.57
CA ARG A 89 4.24 8.07 -12.47
C ARG A 89 4.86 8.55 -13.77
N SER A 90 5.67 7.72 -14.42
CA SER A 90 6.34 8.07 -15.69
C SER A 90 5.36 8.27 -16.84
N LEU A 91 4.16 7.67 -16.74
CA LEU A 91 3.06 7.88 -17.70
C LEU A 91 2.21 9.12 -17.41
N GLY A 92 2.50 9.89 -16.34
CA GLY A 92 1.67 11.01 -15.93
C GLY A 92 0.34 10.59 -15.28
N PHE A 93 0.18 9.32 -14.88
CA PHE A 93 -1.08 8.77 -14.37
C PHE A 93 -1.62 9.56 -13.17
N TYR A 94 -0.75 9.97 -12.25
CA TYR A 94 -1.16 10.67 -11.02
C TYR A 94 -1.52 12.14 -11.26
N GLU A 95 -1.06 12.74 -12.33
CA GLU A 95 -1.30 14.15 -12.70
C GLU A 95 -2.77 14.39 -13.06
N GLU A 96 -3.51 13.33 -13.39
CA GLU A 96 -4.94 13.36 -13.72
C GLU A 96 -5.85 13.45 -12.48
N PHE A 97 -5.28 13.43 -11.26
CA PHE A 97 -6.06 13.41 -10.03
C PHE A 97 -5.82 14.65 -9.17
N ASP A 98 -6.91 15.31 -8.76
CA ASP A 98 -6.89 16.46 -7.85
C ASP A 98 -6.50 16.07 -6.43
N LYS A 99 -6.86 14.85 -6.02
CA LYS A 99 -6.57 14.30 -4.68
C LYS A 99 -6.23 12.83 -4.78
N ILE A 100 -5.19 12.43 -4.05
CA ILE A 100 -4.76 11.04 -3.96
C ILE A 100 -4.64 10.65 -2.48
N VAL A 101 -5.36 9.61 -2.08
CA VAL A 101 -5.23 8.99 -0.77
C VAL A 101 -4.67 7.59 -0.94
N VAL A 102 -3.59 7.32 -0.24
CA VAL A 102 -2.97 5.98 -0.16
C VAL A 102 -3.33 5.35 1.17
N THR A 103 -3.93 4.18 1.15
CA THR A 103 -4.48 3.57 2.36
C THR A 103 -4.22 2.07 2.44
N GLY A 104 -4.23 1.56 3.66
CA GLY A 104 -4.13 0.14 3.95
C GLY A 104 -4.44 -0.18 5.41
N GLY A 105 -4.76 -1.45 5.67
CA GLY A 105 -4.89 -2.01 7.00
C GLY A 105 -3.82 -3.05 7.28
N SER A 106 -3.22 -3.06 8.47
CA SER A 106 -2.18 -4.03 8.87
C SER A 106 -1.04 -4.11 7.82
N MET A 107 -0.90 -5.23 7.10
CA MET A 107 0.08 -5.40 6.02
C MET A 107 0.03 -4.25 5.00
N GLY A 108 -1.17 -3.86 4.57
CA GLY A 108 -1.35 -2.72 3.66
C GLY A 108 -1.02 -1.38 4.31
N ALA A 109 -1.22 -1.26 5.62
CA ALA A 109 -0.86 -0.05 6.36
C ALA A 109 0.66 0.11 6.56
N PHE A 110 1.44 -0.97 6.48
CA PHE A 110 2.89 -0.90 6.33
C PHE A 110 3.27 -0.39 4.92
N ALA A 111 2.62 -0.93 3.89
CA ALA A 111 2.91 -0.59 2.50
C ALA A 111 2.56 0.87 2.16
N ALA A 112 1.43 1.38 2.63
CA ALA A 112 0.97 2.73 2.31
C ALA A 112 2.03 3.82 2.58
N PRO A 113 2.60 3.98 3.78
CA PRO A 113 3.65 4.97 4.02
C PRO A 113 4.98 4.63 3.35
N CYS A 114 5.28 3.34 3.12
CA CYS A 114 6.50 2.95 2.40
C CYS A 114 6.50 3.43 0.95
N PHE A 115 5.37 3.31 0.27
CA PHE A 115 5.27 3.58 -1.18
C PHE A 115 4.65 4.94 -1.52
N ALA A 116 3.98 5.62 -0.59
CA ALA A 116 3.40 6.96 -0.83
C ALA A 116 4.40 7.98 -1.40
N PRO A 117 5.70 7.99 -1.04
CA PRO A 117 6.67 8.90 -1.63
C PRO A 117 6.87 8.77 -3.15
N LEU A 118 6.44 7.65 -3.74
CA LEU A 118 6.45 7.44 -5.20
C LEU A 118 5.27 8.11 -5.90
N ILE A 119 4.26 8.56 -5.14
CA ILE A 119 2.99 9.08 -5.63
C ILE A 119 2.91 10.56 -5.28
N PRO A 120 3.09 11.48 -6.27
CA PRO A 120 3.08 12.91 -6.02
C PRO A 120 1.78 13.39 -5.35
N GLY A 121 1.91 14.20 -4.30
CA GLY A 121 0.75 14.80 -3.61
C GLY A 121 -0.07 13.85 -2.74
N ALA A 122 0.32 12.59 -2.62
CA ALA A 122 -0.43 11.61 -1.85
C ALA A 122 -0.52 11.93 -0.36
N VAL A 123 -1.71 11.69 0.20
CA VAL A 123 -1.98 11.68 1.65
C VAL A 123 -2.09 10.23 2.11
N VAL A 124 -1.48 9.89 3.22
CA VAL A 124 -1.53 8.53 3.78
C VAL A 124 -2.62 8.41 4.83
N LEU A 125 -3.41 7.33 4.75
CA LEU A 125 -4.35 6.90 5.78
C LEU A 125 -4.05 5.44 6.14
N ALA A 126 -3.43 5.20 7.29
CA ALA A 126 -2.96 3.89 7.72
C ALA A 126 -3.73 3.38 8.95
N PHE A 127 -4.26 2.14 8.86
CA PHE A 127 -5.01 1.50 9.94
C PHE A 127 -4.18 0.38 10.59
N SER A 128 -3.82 0.53 11.86
CA SER A 128 -2.98 -0.39 12.65
C SER A 128 -1.71 -0.81 11.91
N PRO A 129 -0.87 0.17 11.47
CA PRO A 129 0.32 -0.12 10.68
C PRO A 129 1.40 -0.83 11.50
N GLN A 130 2.19 -1.65 10.81
CA GLN A 130 3.54 -1.98 11.22
C GLN A 130 4.49 -0.93 10.62
N SER A 131 5.42 -0.40 11.39
CA SER A 131 6.46 0.50 10.87
C SER A 131 7.58 -0.30 10.18
N THR A 132 7.90 -1.44 10.77
CA THR A 132 8.87 -2.44 10.26
C THR A 132 8.70 -3.74 11.03
N LEU A 133 9.30 -4.83 10.56
CA LEU A 133 9.47 -6.06 11.35
C LEU A 133 10.94 -6.35 11.67
N ASN A 134 11.84 -5.37 11.51
CA ASN A 134 13.22 -5.47 11.96
C ASN A 134 13.28 -5.66 13.48
N THR A 135 13.90 -6.75 13.92
CA THR A 135 13.95 -7.14 15.33
C THR A 135 14.73 -6.16 16.22
N ASP A 136 15.69 -5.45 15.64
CA ASP A 136 16.51 -4.48 16.39
C ASP A 136 15.72 -3.18 16.63
N LEU A 137 14.81 -2.86 15.72
CA LEU A 137 13.99 -1.64 15.79
C LEU A 137 12.68 -1.84 16.55
N VAL A 138 12.09 -3.04 16.48
CA VAL A 138 10.81 -3.38 17.13
C VAL A 138 10.89 -4.75 17.85
N PRO A 139 11.73 -4.90 18.87
CA PRO A 139 11.96 -6.18 19.53
C PRO A 139 10.72 -6.75 20.22
N GLN A 140 9.77 -5.88 20.59
CA GLN A 140 8.51 -6.25 21.23
C GLN A 140 7.46 -6.81 20.25
N GLU A 141 7.61 -6.61 18.93
CA GLU A 141 6.68 -7.16 17.96
C GLU A 141 6.86 -8.68 17.82
N ARG A 142 5.83 -9.45 18.15
CA ARG A 142 5.89 -10.93 18.16
C ARG A 142 4.88 -11.58 17.23
N ARG A 143 3.93 -10.82 16.70
CA ARG A 143 2.79 -11.33 15.95
C ARG A 143 3.13 -11.96 14.60
N PHE A 144 4.14 -11.44 13.91
CA PHE A 144 4.45 -11.80 12.51
C PHE A 144 5.70 -12.66 12.40
N ALA A 145 5.86 -13.64 13.30
CA ALA A 145 7.09 -14.44 13.41
C ALA A 145 7.57 -15.09 12.10
N PRO A 146 6.72 -15.64 11.22
CA PRO A 146 7.17 -16.14 9.93
C PRO A 146 7.75 -15.04 9.02
N ALA A 147 7.07 -13.91 8.88
CA ALA A 147 7.54 -12.78 8.07
C ALA A 147 8.83 -12.18 8.62
N ARG A 148 8.95 -12.08 9.95
CA ARG A 148 10.17 -11.57 10.61
C ARG A 148 11.39 -12.44 10.35
N ARG A 149 11.22 -13.75 10.27
CA ARG A 149 12.33 -14.70 10.08
C ARG A 149 12.72 -14.90 8.62
N ASN A 150 11.73 -14.83 7.73
CA ASN A 150 11.90 -15.28 6.35
C ASN A 150 12.09 -14.14 5.34
N LEU A 151 11.85 -12.89 5.78
CA LEU A 151 11.98 -11.71 4.91
C LEU A 151 13.12 -10.81 5.38
N ASP A 152 13.72 -10.10 4.42
CA ASP A 152 14.75 -9.12 4.71
C ASP A 152 14.13 -7.81 5.23
N TRP A 153 14.46 -7.46 6.47
CA TRP A 153 14.01 -6.25 7.15
C TRP A 153 15.15 -5.27 7.43
N VAL A 154 16.32 -5.50 6.84
CA VAL A 154 17.53 -4.69 7.05
C VAL A 154 17.90 -3.94 5.78
N THR A 155 17.85 -4.60 4.63
CA THR A 155 18.29 -4.02 3.36
C THR A 155 17.24 -3.07 2.76
N PRO A 156 17.61 -1.78 2.51
CA PRO A 156 16.77 -0.86 1.75
C PRO A 156 16.57 -1.32 0.30
N PRO A 157 15.55 -0.82 -0.41
CA PRO A 157 14.52 0.12 0.04
C PRO A 157 13.29 -0.57 0.66
N TYR A 158 12.38 0.25 1.23
CA TYR A 158 11.04 -0.15 1.67
C TYR A 158 11.00 -1.19 2.81
N HIS A 159 12.07 -1.29 3.62
CA HIS A 159 12.15 -2.18 4.79
C HIS A 159 11.62 -1.53 6.08
N ASP A 160 11.53 -0.21 6.10
CA ASP A 160 11.05 0.59 7.25
C ASP A 160 10.20 1.77 6.74
N ALA A 161 8.93 1.80 7.12
CA ALA A 161 8.03 2.87 6.76
C ALA A 161 8.46 4.23 7.32
N ASN A 162 9.15 4.24 8.48
CA ASN A 162 9.68 5.46 9.07
C ASN A 162 10.77 6.13 8.22
N ALA A 163 11.53 5.37 7.45
CA ALA A 163 12.65 5.89 6.65
C ALA A 163 12.23 6.93 5.59
N ASN A 164 10.95 6.96 5.23
CA ASN A 164 10.44 7.84 4.18
C ASN A 164 9.36 8.83 4.66
N LEU A 165 9.07 8.91 5.97
CA LEU A 165 8.01 9.78 6.50
C LEU A 165 8.21 11.25 6.17
N ASN A 166 9.46 11.73 6.14
CA ASN A 166 9.80 13.10 5.78
C ASN A 166 9.49 13.47 4.32
N LYS A 167 9.17 12.49 3.48
CA LYS A 167 8.76 12.68 2.08
C LYS A 167 7.24 12.70 1.92
N ILE A 168 6.48 12.45 2.99
CA ILE A 168 5.03 12.43 3.00
C ILE A 168 4.54 13.74 3.59
N SER A 169 3.72 14.47 2.84
CA SER A 169 3.22 15.79 3.28
C SER A 169 2.19 15.69 4.41
N LYS A 170 1.42 14.61 4.43
CA LYS A 170 0.36 14.37 5.42
C LYS A 170 0.10 12.88 5.60
N ALA A 171 0.09 12.43 6.85
CA ALA A 171 -0.30 11.07 7.21
C ALA A 171 -1.27 11.08 8.40
N LEU A 172 -2.30 10.24 8.33
CA LEU A 172 -3.19 9.94 9.44
C LEU A 172 -3.02 8.47 9.79
N VAL A 173 -2.65 8.20 11.04
CA VAL A 173 -2.47 6.86 11.57
C VAL A 173 -3.56 6.57 12.60
N ILE A 174 -4.32 5.51 12.39
CA ILE A 174 -5.40 5.06 13.27
C ILE A 174 -5.00 3.69 13.82
N TYR A 175 -4.97 3.53 15.14
CA TYR A 175 -4.55 2.31 15.80
C TYR A 175 -5.20 2.12 17.17
N ASP A 176 -5.10 0.94 17.74
CA ASP A 176 -5.53 0.67 19.12
C ASP A 176 -4.43 1.07 20.11
N PRO A 177 -4.62 2.14 20.92
CA PRO A 177 -3.61 2.59 21.87
C PRO A 177 -3.44 1.65 23.08
N TYR A 178 -4.36 0.72 23.29
CA TYR A 178 -4.31 -0.27 24.36
C TYR A 178 -3.55 -1.54 23.97
N LEU A 179 -3.26 -1.73 22.67
CA LEU A 179 -2.43 -2.81 22.18
C LEU A 179 -0.96 -2.38 22.18
N PRO A 180 -0.10 -2.94 23.06
CA PRO A 180 1.30 -2.47 23.20
C PRO A 180 2.10 -2.52 21.90
N GLU A 181 1.88 -3.57 21.10
CA GLU A 181 2.55 -3.73 19.80
C GLU A 181 2.15 -2.61 18.82
N ASP A 182 0.86 -2.31 18.71
CA ASP A 182 0.39 -1.24 17.82
C ASP A 182 0.91 0.12 18.29
N LYS A 183 0.86 0.40 19.60
CA LYS A 183 1.42 1.62 20.18
C LYS A 183 2.90 1.78 19.85
N ALA A 184 3.69 0.72 19.99
CA ALA A 184 5.12 0.75 19.71
C ALA A 184 5.44 0.94 18.23
N GLN A 185 4.68 0.30 17.34
CA GLN A 185 4.80 0.46 15.90
C GLN A 185 4.41 1.89 15.47
N CYS A 186 3.26 2.37 15.95
CA CYS A 186 2.74 3.68 15.56
C CYS A 186 3.56 4.84 16.13
N SER A 187 4.16 4.71 17.33
CA SER A 187 5.03 5.74 17.90
C SER A 187 6.26 6.05 17.03
N ARG A 188 6.67 5.13 16.16
CA ARG A 188 7.73 5.34 15.18
C ARG A 188 7.26 6.12 13.95
N LEU A 189 5.94 6.16 13.69
CA LEU A 189 5.32 6.81 12.53
C LEU A 189 4.74 8.20 12.85
N ILE A 190 4.88 8.66 14.08
CA ILE A 190 4.42 9.98 14.50
C ILE A 190 5.65 10.90 14.54
N ILE A 191 5.59 11.98 13.79
CA ILE A 191 6.58 13.07 13.76
C ILE A 191 6.06 14.21 14.63
#